data_d1656ef435c8df334f2968ebb45e5e96
#
_entry.id   d1656ef435c8df334f2968ebb45e5e96
#
_cell.length_a   1.000
_cell.length_b   1.000
_cell.length_c   1.000
_cell.angle_alpha   90.00
_cell.angle_beta   90.00
_cell.angle_gamma   90.00
#
_symmetry.space_group_name_H-M   'P 1'
#
loop_
_entity.id
_entity.type
_entity.pdbx_description
1 polymer ?
#
loop_
_entity_poly.entity_id
_entity_poly.type
_entity_poly.pdbx_seq_one_letter_code
_entity_poly.pdbx_strand_id
1 'polypeptide(L)'
;RRGGRLVLTGIPAPGADGLDPTDLVVRQLEVHTVFGAAPDAWAHTVRVFGAGLLDPLPLVTHELPLAEFPQAIELVGSGDPTVGKVLLRP
;
A
#
# COMPACT_ATOMS: atom_id res chain seq x y z
N ARG A 1 -12.18 13.53 -13.77
CA ARG A 1 -13.45 13.73 -14.47
C ARG A 1 -14.60 13.93 -13.47
N ARG A 2 -15.71 14.52 -13.87
CA ARG A 2 -16.93 14.57 -13.05
C ARG A 2 -17.46 13.15 -12.81
N GLY A 3 -18.06 12.93 -11.63
CA GLY A 3 -18.60 11.64 -11.22
C GLY A 3 -17.51 10.56 -11.02
N GLY A 4 -16.27 10.97 -10.80
CA GLY A 4 -15.17 10.04 -10.53
C GLY A 4 -15.21 9.52 -9.10
N ARG A 5 -14.54 8.37 -8.87
CA ARG A 5 -14.34 7.80 -7.55
C ARG A 5 -12.89 7.98 -7.11
N LEU A 6 -12.69 8.48 -5.89
CA LEU A 6 -11.40 8.59 -5.22
C LEU A 6 -11.38 7.61 -4.05
N VAL A 7 -10.37 6.77 -3.99
CA VAL A 7 -10.18 5.83 -2.88
C VAL A 7 -8.90 6.18 -2.13
N LEU A 8 -9.03 6.50 -0.85
CA LEU A 8 -7.91 6.81 0.04
C LEU A 8 -7.57 5.55 0.85
N THR A 9 -6.38 5.03 0.67
CA THR A 9 -5.93 3.76 1.27
C THR A 9 -4.81 3.93 2.28
N GLY A 10 -4.24 5.12 2.41
CA GLY A 10 -3.12 5.39 3.31
C GLY A 10 -3.44 6.50 4.31
N ILE A 11 -2.73 6.49 5.43
CA ILE A 11 -2.76 7.59 6.39
C ILE A 11 -1.78 8.66 5.88
N PRO A 12 -2.24 9.88 5.60
CA PRO A 12 -1.35 10.94 5.14
C PRO A 12 -0.37 11.35 6.25
N ALA A 13 0.80 11.84 5.86
CA ALA A 13 1.75 12.42 6.80
C ALA A 13 1.15 13.67 7.48
N PRO A 14 1.57 14.01 8.71
CA PRO A 14 1.19 15.27 9.34
C PRO A 14 1.53 16.46 8.42
N GLY A 15 0.56 17.35 8.22
CA GLY A 15 0.73 18.52 7.34
C GLY A 15 0.57 18.25 5.83
N ALA A 16 0.15 17.04 5.45
CA ALA A 16 -0.22 16.77 4.06
C ALA A 16 -1.41 17.66 3.63
N ASP A 17 -1.43 18.03 2.34
CA ASP A 17 -2.51 18.79 1.76
C ASP A 17 -3.85 18.08 1.92
N GLY A 18 -4.88 18.82 2.29
CA GLY A 18 -6.24 18.32 2.39
C GLY A 18 -6.94 18.24 1.02
N LEU A 19 -8.08 17.55 1.01
CA LEU A 19 -8.99 17.62 -0.13
C LEU A 19 -9.78 18.93 -0.07
N ASP A 20 -9.85 19.65 -1.19
CA ASP A 20 -10.70 20.83 -1.28
C ASP A 20 -12.18 20.41 -1.39
N PRO A 21 -13.03 20.77 -0.43
CA PRO A 21 -14.46 20.45 -0.49
C PRO A 21 -15.14 21.02 -1.74
N THR A 22 -14.70 22.17 -2.23
CA THR A 22 -15.24 22.79 -3.43
C THR A 22 -15.01 21.90 -4.66
N ASP A 23 -13.78 21.38 -4.81
CA ASP A 23 -13.45 20.45 -5.87
C ASP A 23 -14.29 19.17 -5.81
N LEU A 24 -14.52 18.63 -4.61
CA LEU A 24 -15.34 17.45 -4.42
C LEU A 24 -16.78 17.66 -4.92
N VAL A 25 -17.37 18.79 -4.54
CA VAL A 25 -18.76 19.14 -4.93
C VAL A 25 -18.86 19.46 -6.42
N VAL A 26 -18.00 20.35 -6.95
CA VAL A 26 -18.05 20.79 -8.36
C VAL A 26 -17.81 19.63 -9.32
N ARG A 27 -16.93 18.70 -8.94
CA ARG A 27 -16.63 17.50 -9.76
C ARG A 27 -17.55 16.33 -9.46
N GLN A 28 -18.43 16.44 -8.47
CA GLN A 28 -19.34 15.36 -8.05
C GLN A 28 -18.56 14.06 -7.75
N LEU A 29 -17.49 14.18 -6.95
CA LEU A 29 -16.64 13.05 -6.64
C LEU A 29 -17.22 12.20 -5.49
N GLU A 30 -17.15 10.89 -5.66
CA GLU A 30 -17.34 9.94 -4.55
C GLU A 30 -15.99 9.72 -3.86
N VAL A 31 -15.95 9.90 -2.54
CA VAL A 31 -14.75 9.63 -1.74
C VAL A 31 -14.99 8.44 -0.84
N HIS A 32 -14.17 7.42 -1.00
CA HIS A 32 -14.16 6.23 -0.16
C HIS A 32 -12.83 6.15 0.60
N THR A 33 -12.90 5.69 1.84
CA THR A 33 -11.70 5.48 2.65
C THR A 33 -11.60 4.03 3.05
N VAL A 34 -10.37 3.51 3.08
CA VAL A 34 -10.06 2.17 3.55
C VAL A 34 -8.98 2.26 4.61
N PHE A 35 -9.25 1.75 5.80
CA PHE A 35 -8.28 1.67 6.88
C PHE A 35 -8.04 0.22 7.28
N GLY A 36 -6.78 -0.21 7.13
CA GLY A 36 -6.38 -1.58 7.43
C GLY A 36 -7.11 -2.60 6.55
N ALA A 37 -7.23 -3.81 7.04
CA ALA A 37 -7.98 -4.87 6.38
C ALA A 37 -8.94 -5.53 7.37
N ALA A 38 -10.20 -5.56 7.02
CA ALA A 38 -11.20 -6.30 7.78
C ALA A 38 -10.88 -7.81 7.77
N PRO A 39 -11.28 -8.57 8.81
CA PRO A 39 -10.97 -10.01 8.91
C PRO A 39 -11.42 -10.84 7.70
N ASP A 40 -12.56 -10.50 7.11
CA ASP A 40 -13.09 -11.15 5.91
C ASP A 40 -12.26 -10.83 4.66
N ALA A 41 -11.73 -9.62 4.53
CA ALA A 41 -10.80 -9.25 3.47
C ALA A 41 -9.48 -10.02 3.59
N TRP A 42 -8.95 -10.19 4.80
CA TRP A 42 -7.80 -11.05 5.06
C TRP A 42 -8.07 -12.49 4.65
N ALA A 43 -9.18 -13.07 5.13
CA ALA A 43 -9.57 -14.43 4.79
C ALA A 43 -9.74 -14.62 3.27
N HIS A 44 -10.29 -13.62 2.58
CA HIS A 44 -10.39 -13.63 1.12
C HIS A 44 -8.99 -13.66 0.46
N THR A 45 -8.11 -12.76 0.87
CA THR A 45 -6.75 -12.66 0.33
C THR A 45 -5.96 -13.96 0.51
N VAL A 46 -6.05 -14.57 1.70
CA VAL A 46 -5.40 -15.87 1.97
C VAL A 46 -5.93 -16.97 1.05
N ARG A 47 -7.24 -17.03 0.83
CA ARG A 47 -7.84 -18.01 -0.11
C ARG A 47 -7.37 -17.80 -1.55
N VAL A 48 -7.33 -16.54 -2.02
CA VAL A 48 -6.90 -16.18 -3.37
C VAL A 48 -5.41 -16.51 -3.56
N PHE A 49 -4.58 -16.20 -2.57
CA PHE A 49 -3.17 -16.57 -2.55
C PHE A 49 -2.97 -18.09 -2.55
N GLY A 50 -3.66 -18.82 -1.68
CA GLY A 50 -3.59 -20.28 -1.62
C GLY A 50 -4.09 -20.99 -2.87
N ALA A 51 -4.97 -20.35 -3.64
CA ALA A 51 -5.45 -20.83 -4.94
C ALA A 51 -4.49 -20.50 -6.11
N GLY A 52 -3.36 -19.82 -5.84
CA GLY A 52 -2.41 -19.38 -6.88
C GLY A 52 -2.92 -18.28 -7.80
N LEU A 53 -3.99 -17.58 -7.40
CA LEU A 53 -4.58 -16.48 -8.17
C LEU A 53 -3.94 -15.12 -7.84
N LEU A 54 -3.12 -15.07 -6.81
CA LEU A 54 -2.36 -13.89 -6.39
C LEU A 54 -0.90 -14.28 -6.24
N ASP A 55 -0.04 -13.66 -7.03
CA ASP A 55 1.41 -13.83 -6.93
C ASP A 55 2.05 -12.52 -6.45
N PRO A 56 2.52 -12.42 -5.18
CA PRO A 56 3.20 -11.25 -4.66
C PRO A 56 4.71 -11.22 -4.97
N LEU A 57 5.29 -12.29 -5.53
CA LEU A 57 6.73 -12.36 -5.79
C LEU A 57 7.29 -11.20 -6.61
N PRO A 58 6.59 -10.67 -7.64
CA PRO A 58 7.08 -9.52 -8.39
C PRO A 58 7.27 -8.24 -7.56
N LEU A 59 6.69 -8.18 -6.35
CA LEU A 59 6.86 -7.05 -5.43
C LEU A 59 8.16 -7.15 -4.61
N VAL A 60 8.74 -8.35 -4.51
CA VAL A 60 9.99 -8.59 -3.76
C VAL A 60 11.16 -8.15 -4.62
N THR A 61 11.86 -7.13 -4.17
CA THR A 61 13.02 -6.57 -4.90
C THR A 61 14.35 -6.93 -4.26
N HIS A 62 14.35 -7.22 -2.95
CA HIS A 62 15.57 -7.54 -2.20
C HIS A 62 15.31 -8.69 -1.23
N GLU A 63 16.30 -9.55 -1.10
CA GLU A 63 16.36 -10.59 -0.08
C GLU A 63 17.70 -10.49 0.63
N LEU A 64 17.67 -10.35 1.94
CA LEU A 64 18.86 -10.19 2.78
C LEU A 64 18.86 -11.22 3.91
N PRO A 65 20.02 -11.68 4.38
CA PRO A 65 20.12 -12.43 5.62
C PRO A 65 19.56 -11.62 6.80
N LEU A 66 18.99 -12.30 7.78
CA LEU A 66 18.47 -11.64 8.99
C LEU A 66 19.55 -10.80 9.72
N ALA A 67 20.82 -11.23 9.65
CA ALA A 67 21.95 -10.49 10.21
C ALA A 67 22.13 -9.09 9.58
N GLU A 68 21.62 -8.88 8.37
CA GLU A 68 21.67 -7.61 7.64
C GLU A 68 20.43 -6.74 7.86
N PHE A 69 19.67 -7.00 8.93
CA PHE A 69 18.49 -6.21 9.29
C PHE A 69 18.70 -4.69 9.26
N PRO A 70 19.83 -4.12 9.76
CA PRO A 70 20.05 -2.66 9.67
C PRO A 70 20.04 -2.16 8.22
N GLN A 71 20.70 -2.88 7.32
CA GLN A 71 20.72 -2.52 5.88
C GLN A 71 19.32 -2.60 5.26
N ALA A 72 18.51 -3.60 5.66
CA ALA A 72 17.13 -3.70 5.19
C ALA A 72 16.30 -2.47 5.58
N ILE A 73 16.48 -1.94 6.79
CA ILE A 73 15.80 -0.72 7.25
C ILE A 73 16.25 0.49 6.43
N GLU A 74 17.54 0.62 6.14
CA GLU A 74 18.07 1.71 5.31
C GLU A 74 17.49 1.67 3.89
N LEU A 75 17.42 0.48 3.27
CA LEU A 75 16.81 0.29 1.96
C LEU A 75 15.35 0.74 1.93
N VAL A 76 14.53 0.26 2.88
CA VAL A 76 13.11 0.64 2.95
C VAL A 76 12.94 2.14 3.21
N GLY A 77 13.82 2.73 4.01
CA GLY A 77 13.80 4.16 4.34
C GLY A 77 14.41 5.08 3.26
N SER A 78 15.05 4.53 2.24
CA SER A 78 15.79 5.31 1.23
C SER A 78 14.90 6.20 0.35
N GLY A 79 13.62 5.86 0.19
CA GLY A 79 12.72 6.50 -0.77
C GLY A 79 13.04 6.17 -2.24
N ASP A 80 13.95 5.22 -2.48
CA ASP A 80 14.27 4.77 -3.84
C ASP A 80 13.05 4.05 -4.45
N PRO A 81 12.49 4.52 -5.59
CA PRO A 81 11.32 3.94 -6.20
C PRO A 81 11.55 2.50 -6.73
N THR A 82 12.78 2.05 -6.83
CA THR A 82 13.12 0.67 -7.22
C THR A 82 13.04 -0.32 -6.06
N VAL A 83 12.99 0.17 -4.82
CA VAL A 83 12.85 -0.65 -3.62
C VAL A 83 11.37 -0.93 -3.35
N GLY A 84 10.95 -2.16 -3.61
CA GLY A 84 9.61 -2.66 -3.28
C GLY A 84 9.57 -3.33 -1.91
N LYS A 85 9.44 -4.65 -1.89
CA LYS A 85 9.47 -5.44 -0.67
C LYS A 85 10.87 -6.00 -0.42
N VAL A 86 11.36 -5.79 0.80
CA VAL A 86 12.62 -6.36 1.28
C VAL A 86 12.29 -7.51 2.23
N LEU A 87 12.74 -8.72 1.88
CA LEU A 87 12.57 -9.91 2.71
C LEU A 87 13.86 -10.19 3.50
N LEU A 88 13.67 -10.63 4.74
CA LEU A 88 14.75 -11.11 5.58
C LEU A 88 14.65 -12.64 5.69
N ARG A 89 15.76 -13.32 5.44
CA ARG A 89 15.86 -14.78 5.62
C ARG A 89 16.58 -15.09 6.91
N PRO A 90 16.05 -16.01 7.74
CA PRO A 90 16.71 -16.51 8.94
C PRO A 90 18.05 -17.15 8.65
#